data_d79eaa23ec4b36b5a60461b2a1e78516
#
_entry.id   d79eaa23ec4b36b5a60461b2a1e78516
#
_cell.length_a   1.000
_cell.length_b   1.000
_cell.length_c   1.000
_cell.angle_alpha   90.00
_cell.angle_beta   90.00
_cell.angle_gamma   90.00
#
_symmetry.space_group_name_H-M   'P 1'
#
loop_
_entity.id
_entity.type
_entity.pdbx_description
1 polymer ?
#
loop_
_entity_poly.entity_id
_entity_poly.type
_entity_poly.pdbx_seq_one_letter_code
_entity_poly.pdbx_strand_id
1 'polypeptide(L)'
;AKRMIISSGYNVYPGQIENILDAHEYVQMSCVIGVPDPYKMQKVKAFVKLAQGVPATAETKQVLLAYCRKNVAKYAMPYDIEFKEDMPKTLVGKVAYRQLEEEELAKIKAAEEK
;
A
#
# COMPACT_ATOMS: atom_id res chain seq x y z
N ALA A 1 -6.56 -15.41 9.12
CA ALA A 1 -5.10 -15.54 9.04
C ALA A 1 -4.45 -14.17 8.92
N LYS A 2 -3.28 -14.03 9.54
CA LYS A 2 -2.53 -12.77 9.52
C LYS A 2 -1.91 -12.56 8.16
N ARG A 3 -2.11 -11.39 7.56
CA ARG A 3 -1.49 -11.04 6.28
C ARG A 3 0.00 -10.84 6.47
N MET A 4 0.78 -11.32 5.50
CA MET A 4 2.22 -11.19 5.53
C MET A 4 2.75 -11.04 4.12
N ILE A 5 3.72 -10.15 3.95
CA ILE A 5 4.44 -9.94 2.69
C ILE A 5 5.86 -10.40 2.91
N ILE A 6 6.43 -11.14 1.96
CA ILE A 6 7.83 -11.55 2.02
C ILE A 6 8.61 -10.69 1.03
N SER A 7 9.47 -9.83 1.55
CA SER A 7 10.28 -8.92 0.74
C SER A 7 11.75 -9.06 1.10
N SER A 8 12.56 -9.48 0.14
CA SER A 8 14.01 -9.68 0.32
C SER A 8 14.35 -10.55 1.54
N GLY A 9 13.52 -11.59 1.78
CA GLY A 9 13.71 -12.49 2.91
C GLY A 9 13.14 -12.00 4.24
N TYR A 10 12.61 -10.79 4.29
CA TYR A 10 11.98 -10.24 5.50
C TYR A 10 10.47 -10.46 5.49
N ASN A 11 9.92 -10.76 6.65
CA ASN A 11 8.48 -10.81 6.86
C ASN A 11 7.98 -9.40 7.13
N VAL A 12 7.12 -8.89 6.26
CA VAL A 12 6.52 -7.58 6.40
C VAL A 12 5.03 -7.76 6.71
N TYR A 13 4.55 -7.09 7.75
CA TYR A 13 3.16 -7.20 8.18
C TYR A 13 2.40 -5.95 7.76
N PRO A 14 1.51 -6.08 6.76
CA PRO A 14 0.78 -4.92 6.23
C PRO A 14 0.05 -4.10 7.29
N GLY A 15 -0.54 -4.78 8.30
CA GLY A 15 -1.27 -4.10 9.36
C GLY A 15 -0.43 -3.11 10.15
N GLN A 16 0.86 -3.39 10.35
CA GLN A 16 1.77 -2.49 11.06
C GLN A 16 1.99 -1.20 10.26
N ILE A 17 2.15 -1.32 8.93
CA ILE A 17 2.34 -0.17 8.07
C ILE A 17 1.04 0.63 7.96
N GLU A 18 -0.08 -0.07 7.85
CA GLU A 18 -1.40 0.58 7.84
C GLU A 18 -1.62 1.41 9.10
N ASN A 19 -1.27 0.87 10.27
CA ASN A 19 -1.41 1.61 11.53
C ASN A 19 -0.56 2.89 11.53
N ILE A 20 0.64 2.83 10.98
CA ILE A 20 1.53 3.99 10.86
C ILE A 20 0.91 5.03 9.92
N LEU A 21 0.46 4.61 8.74
CA LEU A 21 -0.16 5.50 7.77
C LEU A 21 -1.44 6.13 8.33
N ASP A 22 -2.29 5.31 8.95
CA ASP A 22 -3.59 5.78 9.45
C ASP A 22 -3.44 6.78 10.60
N ALA A 23 -2.29 6.83 11.25
CA ALA A 23 -2.01 7.82 12.29
C ALA A 23 -1.70 9.21 11.73
N HIS A 24 -1.43 9.32 10.43
CA HIS A 24 -1.14 10.61 9.80
C HIS A 24 -2.44 11.37 9.50
N GLU A 25 -2.42 12.69 9.76
CA GLU A 25 -3.63 13.52 9.58
C GLU A 25 -4.13 13.57 8.13
N TYR A 26 -3.25 13.32 7.14
CA TYR A 26 -3.65 13.32 5.74
C TYR A 26 -4.37 12.03 5.31
N VAL A 27 -4.33 10.99 6.13
CA VAL A 27 -4.83 9.67 5.76
C VAL A 27 -6.16 9.38 6.44
N GLN A 28 -7.18 9.09 5.65
CA GLN A 28 -8.45 8.61 6.18
C GLN A 28 -8.37 7.10 6.43
N MET A 29 -7.84 6.35 5.46
CA MET A 29 -7.62 4.91 5.60
C MET A 29 -6.55 4.47 4.62
N SER A 30 -5.94 3.34 4.89
CA SER A 30 -4.92 2.77 4.01
C SER A 30 -5.08 1.27 3.89
N CYS A 31 -4.50 0.71 2.84
CA CYS A 31 -4.39 -0.73 2.65
C CYS A 31 -3.03 -1.02 2.02
N VAL A 32 -2.27 -1.91 2.64
CA VAL A 32 -0.93 -2.26 2.19
C VAL A 32 -0.95 -3.68 1.66
N ILE A 33 -0.38 -3.88 0.48
CA ILE A 33 -0.33 -5.19 -0.18
C ILE A 33 1.10 -5.51 -0.63
N GLY A 34 1.34 -6.80 -0.88
CA GLY A 34 2.54 -7.25 -1.57
C GLY A 34 2.27 -7.35 -3.06
N VAL A 35 3.22 -6.88 -3.86
CA VAL A 35 3.18 -6.95 -5.32
C VAL A 35 4.36 -7.79 -5.77
N PRO A 36 4.18 -8.74 -6.71
CA PRO A 36 5.30 -9.57 -7.18
C PRO A 36 6.47 -8.73 -7.70
N ASP A 37 7.68 -9.13 -7.34
CA ASP A 37 8.91 -8.46 -7.76
C ASP A 37 9.95 -9.52 -8.09
N PRO A 38 10.61 -9.44 -9.27
CA PRO A 38 11.55 -10.49 -9.70
C PRO A 38 12.80 -10.60 -8.81
N TYR A 39 13.14 -9.54 -8.06
CA TYR A 39 14.36 -9.53 -7.23
C TYR A 39 14.08 -9.73 -5.75
N LYS A 40 12.93 -9.26 -5.26
CA LYS A 40 12.61 -9.26 -3.84
C LYS A 40 11.58 -10.31 -3.45
N MET A 41 11.07 -11.08 -4.40
CA MET A 41 9.91 -11.95 -4.25
C MET A 41 8.64 -11.11 -4.27
N GLN A 42 8.48 -10.19 -3.32
CA GLN A 42 7.41 -9.19 -3.31
C GLN A 42 7.99 -7.84 -2.93
N LYS A 43 7.34 -6.79 -3.35
CA LYS A 43 7.60 -5.42 -2.89
C LYS A 43 6.33 -4.86 -2.29
N VAL A 44 6.48 -3.88 -1.42
CA VAL A 44 5.39 -3.33 -0.63
C VAL A 44 4.76 -2.14 -1.35
N LYS A 45 3.45 -2.16 -1.51
CA LYS A 45 2.70 -1.03 -2.09
C LYS A 45 1.59 -0.63 -1.14
N ALA A 46 1.40 0.67 -0.94
CA ALA A 46 0.35 1.21 -0.11
C ALA A 46 -0.70 1.91 -0.95
N PHE A 47 -1.97 1.65 -0.64
CA PHE A 47 -3.09 2.43 -1.17
C PHE A 47 -3.60 3.32 -0.04
N VAL A 48 -3.86 4.57 -0.36
CA VAL A 48 -4.29 5.55 0.63
C VAL A 48 -5.54 6.28 0.14
N LYS A 49 -6.56 6.31 0.99
CA LYS A 49 -7.67 7.23 0.83
C LYS A 49 -7.35 8.44 1.69
N LEU A 50 -7.25 9.60 1.05
CA LEU A 50 -6.88 10.83 1.74
C LEU A 50 -8.05 11.38 2.55
N ALA A 51 -7.73 12.08 3.63
CA ALA A 51 -8.71 12.81 4.41
C ALA A 51 -9.32 13.92 3.56
N GLN A 52 -10.54 14.32 3.90
CA GLN A 52 -11.26 15.36 3.19
C GLN A 52 -10.43 16.65 3.12
N GLY A 53 -10.34 17.24 1.94
CA GLY A 53 -9.60 18.48 1.74
C GLY A 53 -8.12 18.31 1.45
N VAL A 54 -7.58 17.11 1.57
CA VAL A 54 -6.18 16.84 1.24
C VAL A 54 -6.07 16.53 -0.26
N PRO A 55 -5.27 17.29 -1.02
CA PRO A 55 -5.19 17.06 -2.47
C PRO A 55 -4.35 15.84 -2.82
N ALA A 56 -4.78 15.10 -3.83
CA ALA A 56 -4.06 13.90 -4.33
C ALA A 56 -2.97 14.34 -5.31
N THR A 57 -1.93 14.96 -4.79
CA THR A 57 -0.84 15.54 -5.59
C THR A 57 0.47 14.80 -5.34
N ALA A 58 1.45 15.06 -6.20
CA ALA A 58 2.81 14.53 -6.02
C ALA A 58 3.42 15.02 -4.70
N GLU A 59 3.13 16.25 -4.31
CA GLU A 59 3.63 16.82 -3.04
C GLU A 59 3.06 16.06 -1.84
N THR A 60 1.77 15.76 -1.86
CA THR A 60 1.13 14.99 -0.80
C THR A 60 1.75 13.58 -0.72
N LYS A 61 1.99 12.95 -1.87
CA LYS A 61 2.65 11.64 -1.91
C LYS A 61 4.04 11.72 -1.27
N GLN A 62 4.82 12.75 -1.58
CA GLN A 62 6.16 12.91 -1.02
C GLN A 62 6.13 13.12 0.49
N VAL A 63 5.14 13.85 0.99
CA VAL A 63 4.96 14.02 2.44
C VAL A 63 4.74 12.66 3.11
N LEU A 64 3.86 11.84 2.55
CA LEU A 64 3.55 10.54 3.12
C LEU A 64 4.72 9.55 2.98
N LEU A 65 5.44 9.58 1.86
CA LEU A 65 6.63 8.74 1.70
C LEU A 65 7.72 9.13 2.69
N ALA A 66 7.94 10.44 2.91
CA ALA A 66 8.90 10.91 3.90
C ALA A 66 8.50 10.49 5.33
N TYR A 67 7.22 10.55 5.62
CA TYR A 67 6.67 10.08 6.89
C TYR A 67 6.92 8.58 7.08
N CYS A 68 6.70 7.79 6.04
CA CYS A 68 6.99 6.35 6.09
C CYS A 68 8.48 6.10 6.31
N ARG A 69 9.37 6.85 5.64
CA ARG A 69 10.82 6.68 5.83
C ARG A 69 11.25 6.89 7.28
N LYS A 70 10.56 7.75 8.02
CA LYS A 70 10.87 7.98 9.44
C LYS A 70 10.29 6.93 10.37
N ASN A 71 9.21 6.28 9.98
CA ASN A 71 8.41 5.47 10.91
C ASN A 71 8.33 4.00 10.54
N VAL A 72 8.73 3.63 9.33
CA VAL A 72 8.68 2.25 8.84
C VAL A 72 10.11 1.75 8.65
N ALA A 73 10.36 0.49 9.03
CA ALA A 73 11.67 -0.12 8.82
C ALA A 73 12.02 -0.10 7.32
N LYS A 74 13.29 0.09 7.01
CA LYS A 74 13.76 0.22 5.63
C LYS A 74 13.33 -0.96 4.74
N TYR A 75 13.40 -2.18 5.27
CA TYR A 75 13.01 -3.37 4.50
C TYR A 75 11.51 -3.48 4.24
N ALA A 76 10.70 -2.74 4.99
CA ALA A 76 9.23 -2.76 4.89
C ALA A 76 8.68 -1.52 4.19
N MET A 77 9.55 -0.64 3.72
CA MET A 77 9.17 0.63 3.11
C MET A 77 8.34 0.41 1.84
N PRO A 78 7.17 1.05 1.71
CA PRO A 78 6.43 1.00 0.45
C PRO A 78 7.25 1.59 -0.69
N TYR A 79 7.27 0.91 -1.83
CA TYR A 79 7.95 1.44 -3.01
C TYR A 79 7.13 2.54 -3.68
N ASP A 80 5.81 2.53 -3.44
CA ASP A 80 4.90 3.52 -3.99
C ASP A 80 3.66 3.64 -3.12
N ILE A 81 3.02 4.79 -3.20
CA ILE A 81 1.71 5.06 -2.60
C ILE A 81 0.79 5.47 -3.74
N GLU A 82 -0.34 4.77 -3.89
CA GLU A 82 -1.36 5.12 -4.85
C GLU A 82 -2.58 5.65 -4.11
N PHE A 83 -3.08 6.81 -4.52
CA PHE A 83 -4.28 7.38 -3.93
C PHE A 83 -5.52 6.78 -4.57
N LYS A 84 -6.50 6.47 -3.74
CA LYS A 84 -7.82 6.01 -4.20
C LYS A 84 -8.90 6.80 -3.50
N GLU A 85 -9.95 7.15 -4.25
CA GLU A 85 -11.09 7.85 -3.66
C GLU A 85 -11.88 6.91 -2.75
N ASP A 86 -11.98 5.64 -3.13
CA ASP A 86 -12.65 4.62 -2.35
C ASP A 86 -11.86 3.31 -2.40
N MET A 87 -11.85 2.61 -1.28
CA MET A 87 -11.27 1.29 -1.21
C MET A 87 -12.33 0.24 -1.49
N PRO A 88 -12.00 -0.83 -2.27
CA PRO A 88 -12.93 -1.95 -2.41
C PRO A 88 -13.20 -2.56 -1.05
N LYS A 89 -14.44 -2.99 -0.81
CA LYS A 89 -14.84 -3.53 0.49
C LYS A 89 -15.48 -4.90 0.34
N THR A 90 -15.29 -5.72 1.36
CA THR A 90 -15.96 -7.01 1.46
C THR A 90 -17.42 -6.78 1.90
N LEU A 91 -18.22 -7.86 1.87
CA LEU A 91 -19.63 -7.81 2.30
C LEU A 91 -19.79 -7.39 3.76
N VAL A 92 -18.75 -7.57 4.59
CA VAL A 92 -18.78 -7.16 6.00
C VAL A 92 -18.15 -5.76 6.21
N GLY A 93 -17.89 -5.03 5.14
CA GLY A 93 -17.42 -3.65 5.21
C GLY A 93 -15.91 -3.48 5.44
N LYS A 94 -15.13 -4.54 5.43
CA LYS A 94 -13.67 -4.46 5.55
C LYS A 94 -13.04 -4.21 4.19
N VAL A 95 -11.85 -3.59 4.16
CA VAL A 95 -11.14 -3.38 2.91
C VAL A 95 -10.81 -4.72 2.27
N ALA A 96 -11.16 -4.86 0.98
CA ALA A 96 -10.92 -6.08 0.21
C ALA A 96 -9.52 -6.04 -0.38
N TYR A 97 -8.48 -6.28 0.45
CA TYR A 97 -7.08 -6.21 0.01
C TYR A 97 -6.77 -7.19 -1.13
N ARG A 98 -7.48 -8.33 -1.19
CA ARG A 98 -7.29 -9.30 -2.27
C ARG A 98 -7.70 -8.74 -3.63
N GLN A 99 -8.73 -7.91 -3.67
CA GLN A 99 -9.14 -7.25 -4.91
C GLN A 99 -8.05 -6.28 -5.38
N LEU A 100 -7.43 -5.54 -4.46
CA LEU A 100 -6.31 -4.66 -4.80
C LEU A 100 -5.11 -5.46 -5.33
N GLU A 101 -4.82 -6.60 -4.72
CA GLU A 101 -3.77 -7.50 -5.21
C GLU A 101 -4.06 -7.99 -6.64
N GLU A 102 -5.29 -8.40 -6.90
CA GLU A 102 -5.71 -8.88 -8.22
C GLU A 102 -5.61 -7.79 -9.28
N GLU A 103 -6.01 -6.56 -8.93
CA GLU A 103 -5.92 -5.42 -9.84
C GLU A 103 -4.47 -5.11 -10.20
N GLU A 104 -3.55 -5.17 -9.22
CA GLU A 104 -2.14 -4.94 -9.48
C GLU A 104 -1.53 -6.04 -10.34
N LEU A 105 -1.90 -7.30 -10.11
CA LEU A 105 -1.46 -8.42 -10.96
C LEU A 105 -1.93 -8.23 -12.41
N ALA A 106 -3.15 -7.77 -12.62
CA ALA A 106 -3.69 -7.52 -13.96
C ALA A 106 -2.89 -6.43 -14.67
N LYS A 107 -2.49 -5.37 -13.96
CA LYS A 107 -1.66 -4.30 -14.53
C LYS A 107 -0.29 -4.82 -14.95
N ILE A 108 0.32 -5.66 -14.14
CA ILE A 108 1.64 -6.24 -14.43
C ILE A 108 1.55 -7.13 -15.67
N LYS A 109 0.55 -7.99 -15.76
CA LYS A 109 0.34 -8.86 -16.93
C LYS A 109 0.10 -8.06 -18.19
N ALA A 110 -0.70 -7.00 -18.12
CA ALA A 110 -0.97 -6.14 -19.27
C ALA A 110 0.32 -5.46 -19.75
N ALA A 111 1.20 -5.05 -18.84
CA ALA A 111 2.48 -4.45 -19.19
C ALA A 111 3.43 -5.45 -19.85
N GLU A 112 3.41 -6.72 -19.42
CA GLU A 112 4.24 -7.77 -20.00
C GLU A 112 3.82 -8.19 -21.40
N GLU A 113 2.55 -8.00 -21.75
CA GLU A 113 2.00 -8.36 -23.04
C GLU A 113 2.29 -7.35 -24.15
N LYS A 114 2.93 -6.25 -23.85
CA LYS A 114 3.26 -5.22 -24.84
C LYS A 114 4.61 -5.45 -25.49
#